data_683846c286600f715694a0a8374d1877
#
_entry.id   683846c286600f715694a0a8374d1877
#
_cell.length_a   1.000
_cell.length_b   1.000
_cell.length_c   1.000
_cell.angle_alpha   90.00
_cell.angle_beta   90.00
_cell.angle_gamma   90.00
#
_symmetry.space_group_name_H-M   'P 1'
#
loop_
_entity.id
_entity.type
_entity.pdbx_description
1 polymer ?
#
loop_
_entity_poly.entity_id
_entity_poly.type
_entity_poly.pdbx_seq_one_letter_code
_entity_poly.pdbx_strand_id
1 'polypeptide(L)'
;MIRTVKVKLDVPDERCDDLHQTKEQFLYCANTTAAWAWRYPDEHCVTSKQQAENALYERLRNETDLTANLVQKGIRRAIEATKSGVARLKKGETTSQPHFDAWSVVYDKRSATFHRDHVSLSTVNGRVECEYVLPDDPTGTPIGEYLLNEEYEFRMSTLQYDRSSEAFYLHARMRRTTDEHEQSTAVSNAKHRTVLGVDLNVDGSLAVTSTGAFIGNADEMNHRRREFEKTRGSMQQTGTRSAHLSIQSMDDREHRWMKDELHRASNQILDEARDHGCTHIAFENLTDIRDRGAHAKRFHAWAFRRLYEYVEYKAEMLDIEVEQVSPAYTSQRCSKCGFTHETNRRSKHQFVCQKCEYELNADYNASKNIARKMLKRLHSGQMSSDGGAPRQCALTSGTLNLNGEFIASVDSTAEGESTDKPTTSVVGN
;
A
#
# COMPACT_ATOMS: atom_id res chain seq x y z
N MET A 1 -1.55 14.13 -1.22
CA MET A 1 -2.05 12.73 -1.10
C MET A 1 -3.22 12.48 -2.04
N ILE A 2 -3.34 11.27 -2.64
CA ILE A 2 -4.47 10.86 -3.50
C ILE A 2 -5.09 9.59 -2.94
N ARG A 3 -6.42 9.56 -2.78
CA ARG A 3 -7.21 8.40 -2.39
C ARG A 3 -8.20 8.01 -3.48
N THR A 4 -8.56 6.74 -3.55
CA THR A 4 -9.61 6.26 -4.45
C THR A 4 -10.73 5.67 -3.62
N VAL A 5 -11.91 6.26 -3.72
CA VAL A 5 -13.13 5.81 -3.05
C VAL A 5 -14.02 5.12 -4.06
N LYS A 6 -14.45 3.89 -3.75
CA LYS A 6 -15.43 3.16 -4.57
C LYS A 6 -16.82 3.48 -4.04
N VAL A 7 -17.64 4.12 -4.86
CA VAL A 7 -19.04 4.41 -4.54
C VAL A 7 -19.95 3.80 -5.61
N LYS A 8 -21.05 3.19 -5.19
CA LYS A 8 -22.09 2.67 -6.11
C LYS A 8 -22.89 3.84 -6.63
N LEU A 9 -23.26 3.76 -7.92
CA LEU A 9 -24.12 4.74 -8.57
C LEU A 9 -25.54 4.19 -8.70
N ASP A 10 -26.50 5.04 -8.41
CA ASP A 10 -27.88 4.87 -8.84
C ASP A 10 -28.03 5.54 -10.21
N VAL A 11 -28.22 4.71 -11.23
CA VAL A 11 -28.29 5.14 -12.63
C VAL A 11 -29.73 4.98 -13.07
N PRO A 12 -30.39 6.02 -13.64
CA PRO A 12 -31.73 5.88 -14.19
C PRO A 12 -31.78 4.74 -15.23
N ASP A 13 -32.74 3.84 -15.10
CA ASP A 13 -32.83 2.61 -15.91
C ASP A 13 -32.80 2.91 -17.42
N GLU A 14 -33.52 3.96 -17.89
CA GLU A 14 -33.56 4.41 -19.27
C GLU A 14 -32.22 4.94 -19.79
N ARG A 15 -31.25 5.20 -18.92
CA ARG A 15 -29.93 5.76 -19.25
C ARG A 15 -28.79 4.75 -19.08
N CYS A 16 -29.06 3.54 -18.63
CA CYS A 16 -28.05 2.48 -18.47
C CYS A 16 -27.38 2.13 -19.82
N ASP A 17 -28.21 2.05 -20.90
CA ASP A 17 -27.70 1.73 -22.23
C ASP A 17 -26.74 2.81 -22.77
N ASP A 18 -26.94 4.08 -22.44
CA ASP A 18 -26.02 5.16 -22.82
C ASP A 18 -24.63 4.96 -22.24
N LEU A 19 -24.54 4.51 -20.99
CA LEU A 19 -23.27 4.20 -20.35
C LEU A 19 -22.60 2.97 -20.98
N HIS A 20 -23.37 1.94 -21.33
CA HIS A 20 -22.86 0.75 -22.02
C HIS A 20 -22.31 1.10 -23.41
N GLN A 21 -23.05 1.85 -24.22
CA GLN A 21 -22.61 2.32 -25.54
C GLN A 21 -21.37 3.24 -25.44
N THR A 22 -21.36 4.14 -24.45
CA THR A 22 -20.20 5.00 -24.19
C THR A 22 -18.93 4.18 -23.92
N LYS A 23 -19.04 3.13 -23.10
CA LYS A 23 -17.93 2.21 -22.82
C LYS A 23 -17.48 1.50 -24.09
N GLU A 24 -18.39 0.98 -24.91
CA GLU A 24 -18.04 0.24 -26.12
C GLU A 24 -17.24 1.12 -27.08
N GLN A 25 -17.75 2.33 -27.36
CA GLN A 25 -17.04 3.28 -28.19
C GLN A 25 -15.72 3.77 -27.58
N PHE A 26 -15.65 3.93 -26.26
CA PHE A 26 -14.40 4.27 -25.56
C PHE A 26 -13.35 3.16 -25.70
N LEU A 27 -13.74 1.89 -25.54
CA LEU A 27 -12.84 0.75 -25.73
C LEU A 27 -12.45 0.57 -27.21
N TYR A 28 -13.35 0.88 -28.13
CA TYR A 28 -13.04 0.93 -29.57
C TYR A 28 -11.91 1.92 -29.85
N CYS A 29 -11.99 3.16 -29.32
CA CYS A 29 -10.92 4.14 -29.44
C CYS A 29 -9.60 3.64 -28.85
N ALA A 30 -9.64 3.01 -27.67
CA ALA A 30 -8.45 2.51 -27.00
C ALA A 30 -7.82 1.33 -27.77
N ASN A 31 -8.61 0.36 -28.21
CA ASN A 31 -8.11 -0.82 -28.95
C ASN A 31 -7.59 -0.45 -30.34
N THR A 32 -8.29 0.41 -31.07
CA THR A 32 -7.82 0.93 -32.38
C THR A 32 -6.48 1.65 -32.22
N THR A 33 -6.35 2.47 -31.18
CA THR A 33 -5.09 3.17 -30.91
C THR A 33 -3.98 2.20 -30.49
N ALA A 34 -4.27 1.20 -29.64
CA ALA A 34 -3.30 0.19 -29.24
C ALA A 34 -2.77 -0.61 -30.43
N ALA A 35 -3.66 -1.02 -31.35
CA ALA A 35 -3.28 -1.73 -32.56
C ALA A 35 -2.40 -0.87 -33.48
N TRP A 36 -2.74 0.42 -33.63
CA TRP A 36 -1.93 1.35 -34.44
C TRP A 36 -0.56 1.65 -33.78
N ALA A 37 -0.49 1.74 -32.47
CA ALA A 37 0.72 2.11 -31.74
C ALA A 37 1.69 0.94 -31.52
N TRP A 38 1.17 -0.29 -31.45
CA TRP A 38 1.98 -1.49 -31.22
C TRP A 38 2.54 -2.02 -32.54
N ARG A 39 3.85 -1.84 -32.75
CA ARG A 39 4.55 -2.22 -33.99
C ARG A 39 5.65 -3.27 -33.78
N TYR A 40 5.81 -3.72 -32.55
CA TYR A 40 6.78 -4.77 -32.19
C TYR A 40 6.34 -6.13 -32.76
N PRO A 41 7.24 -6.98 -33.32
CA PRO A 41 8.70 -6.81 -33.32
C PRO A 41 9.27 -6.02 -34.51
N ASP A 42 8.48 -5.70 -35.52
CA ASP A 42 8.97 -5.20 -36.81
C ASP A 42 9.48 -3.76 -36.75
N GLU A 43 8.85 -2.91 -35.93
CA GLU A 43 9.19 -1.51 -35.78
C GLU A 43 9.13 -1.05 -34.30
N HIS A 44 9.61 0.16 -34.05
CA HIS A 44 9.44 0.80 -32.75
C HIS A 44 7.99 1.20 -32.46
N CYS A 45 7.44 0.76 -31.33
CA CYS A 45 6.12 1.16 -30.89
C CYS A 45 6.00 2.67 -30.69
N VAL A 46 4.85 3.23 -31.06
CA VAL A 46 4.55 4.64 -30.81
C VAL A 46 4.14 4.85 -29.36
N THR A 47 4.92 5.63 -28.62
CA THR A 47 4.69 5.95 -27.18
C THR A 47 4.37 7.42 -26.92
N SER A 48 4.31 8.24 -27.98
CA SER A 48 3.98 9.66 -27.92
C SER A 48 2.46 9.88 -28.01
N LYS A 49 1.88 10.48 -26.97
CA LYS A 49 0.45 10.85 -26.93
C LYS A 49 0.11 11.82 -28.06
N GLN A 50 0.94 12.83 -28.26
CA GLN A 50 0.73 13.85 -29.29
C GLN A 50 0.73 13.25 -30.71
N GLN A 51 1.65 12.33 -30.97
CA GLN A 51 1.71 11.67 -32.28
C GLN A 51 0.47 10.82 -32.54
N ALA A 52 -0.04 10.10 -31.52
CA ALA A 52 -1.24 9.30 -31.63
C ALA A 52 -2.51 10.16 -31.80
N GLU A 53 -2.61 11.26 -31.04
CA GLU A 53 -3.70 12.22 -31.20
C GLU A 53 -3.73 12.83 -32.60
N ASN A 54 -2.58 13.29 -33.09
CA ASN A 54 -2.49 13.86 -34.45
C ASN A 54 -2.88 12.85 -35.56
N ALA A 55 -2.57 11.56 -35.35
CA ALA A 55 -2.83 10.53 -36.37
C ALA A 55 -4.25 9.99 -36.32
N LEU A 56 -4.88 9.90 -35.15
CA LEU A 56 -6.12 9.12 -34.98
C LEU A 56 -7.32 9.94 -34.50
N TYR A 57 -7.12 11.12 -33.93
CA TYR A 57 -8.19 11.87 -33.27
C TYR A 57 -9.36 12.16 -34.20
N GLU A 58 -9.12 12.76 -35.40
CA GLU A 58 -10.16 13.14 -36.36
C GLU A 58 -10.92 11.90 -36.84
N ARG A 59 -10.22 10.82 -37.14
CA ARG A 59 -10.81 9.57 -37.55
C ARG A 59 -11.73 9.01 -36.46
N LEU A 60 -11.22 8.83 -35.25
CA LEU A 60 -11.99 8.26 -34.15
C LEU A 60 -13.14 9.17 -33.72
N ARG A 61 -12.98 10.49 -33.87
CA ARG A 61 -14.04 11.46 -33.59
C ARG A 61 -15.19 11.34 -34.57
N ASN A 62 -14.91 11.01 -35.84
CA ASN A 62 -15.92 10.80 -36.87
C ASN A 62 -16.57 9.40 -36.82
N GLU A 63 -15.86 8.41 -36.27
CA GLU A 63 -16.33 7.03 -36.15
C GLU A 63 -17.12 6.77 -34.84
N THR A 64 -17.18 7.74 -33.91
CA THR A 64 -17.83 7.59 -32.60
C THR A 64 -18.70 8.80 -32.25
N ASP A 65 -19.70 8.59 -31.40
CA ASP A 65 -20.57 9.65 -30.85
C ASP A 65 -19.97 10.22 -29.53
N LEU A 66 -18.79 9.80 -29.16
CA LEU A 66 -18.13 10.24 -27.94
C LEU A 66 -17.81 11.74 -28.00
N THR A 67 -17.80 12.39 -26.83
CA THR A 67 -17.26 13.75 -26.72
C THR A 67 -15.74 13.76 -27.00
N ALA A 68 -15.23 14.90 -27.50
CA ALA A 68 -13.82 15.10 -27.81
C ALA A 68 -12.87 14.64 -26.68
N ASN A 69 -13.25 14.93 -25.43
CA ASN A 69 -12.47 14.53 -24.26
C ASN A 69 -12.40 13.01 -24.08
N LEU A 70 -13.50 12.30 -24.24
CA LEU A 70 -13.54 10.83 -24.10
C LEU A 70 -12.72 10.15 -25.20
N VAL A 71 -12.78 10.63 -26.45
CA VAL A 71 -11.92 10.13 -27.54
C VAL A 71 -10.44 10.30 -27.17
N GLN A 72 -10.02 11.51 -26.74
CA GLN A 72 -8.65 11.76 -26.29
C GLN A 72 -8.24 10.85 -25.13
N LYS A 73 -9.16 10.57 -24.19
CA LYS A 73 -8.88 9.67 -23.06
C LYS A 73 -8.69 8.22 -23.51
N GLY A 74 -9.46 7.75 -24.47
CA GLY A 74 -9.28 6.43 -25.09
C GLY A 74 -7.90 6.30 -25.74
N ILE A 75 -7.50 7.29 -26.55
CA ILE A 75 -6.17 7.35 -27.19
C ILE A 75 -5.05 7.34 -26.13
N ARG A 76 -5.13 8.23 -25.13
CA ARG A 76 -4.09 8.35 -24.08
C ARG A 76 -3.96 7.08 -23.27
N ARG A 77 -5.08 6.41 -22.94
CA ARG A 77 -5.07 5.12 -22.23
C ARG A 77 -4.28 4.05 -22.99
N ALA A 78 -4.49 3.96 -24.30
CA ALA A 78 -3.77 3.01 -25.15
C ALA A 78 -2.27 3.29 -25.20
N ILE A 79 -1.88 4.55 -25.34
CA ILE A 79 -0.47 4.96 -25.40
C ILE A 79 0.23 4.72 -24.05
N GLU A 80 -0.43 4.94 -22.91
CA GLU A 80 0.13 4.63 -21.60
C GLU A 80 0.37 3.13 -21.42
N ALA A 81 -0.58 2.28 -21.86
CA ALA A 81 -0.42 0.83 -21.84
C ALA A 81 0.72 0.37 -22.78
N THR A 82 0.78 0.92 -24.00
CA THR A 82 1.86 0.65 -24.96
C THR A 82 3.23 1.05 -24.36
N LYS A 83 3.32 2.22 -23.74
CA LYS A 83 4.55 2.69 -23.07
C LYS A 83 4.98 1.73 -21.94
N SER A 84 4.03 1.23 -21.16
CA SER A 84 4.29 0.24 -20.11
C SER A 84 4.80 -1.09 -20.70
N GLY A 85 4.19 -1.57 -21.80
CA GLY A 85 4.64 -2.75 -22.52
C GLY A 85 6.07 -2.58 -23.04
N VAL A 86 6.37 -1.45 -23.69
CA VAL A 86 7.73 -1.14 -24.18
C VAL A 86 8.76 -1.09 -23.03
N ALA A 87 8.37 -0.54 -21.87
CA ALA A 87 9.25 -0.51 -20.70
C ALA A 87 9.59 -1.93 -20.20
N ARG A 88 8.63 -2.86 -20.28
CA ARG A 88 8.83 -4.28 -19.94
C ARG A 88 9.73 -4.97 -20.95
N LEU A 89 9.51 -4.75 -22.26
CA LEU A 89 10.39 -5.29 -23.30
C LEU A 89 11.86 -4.84 -23.10
N LYS A 90 12.08 -3.57 -22.74
CA LYS A 90 13.44 -3.06 -22.45
C LYS A 90 14.11 -3.75 -21.24
N LYS A 91 13.32 -4.33 -20.34
CA LYS A 91 13.82 -5.15 -19.21
C LYS A 91 14.00 -6.63 -19.56
N GLY A 92 13.77 -7.01 -20.83
CA GLY A 92 13.83 -8.42 -21.28
C GLY A 92 12.60 -9.25 -20.88
N GLU A 93 11.50 -8.60 -20.43
CA GLU A 93 10.26 -9.30 -20.09
C GLU A 93 9.41 -9.53 -21.34
N THR A 94 8.73 -10.68 -21.40
CA THR A 94 7.76 -10.95 -22.48
C THR A 94 6.49 -10.12 -22.26
N THR A 95 6.02 -9.48 -23.32
CA THR A 95 4.75 -8.73 -23.32
C THR A 95 4.11 -8.77 -24.70
N SER A 96 2.80 -8.54 -24.76
CA SER A 96 2.00 -8.50 -25.98
C SER A 96 1.35 -7.13 -26.18
N GLN A 97 0.78 -6.93 -27.35
CA GLN A 97 -0.05 -5.76 -27.64
C GLN A 97 -1.11 -5.56 -26.58
N PRO A 98 -1.26 -4.34 -26.02
CA PRO A 98 -2.34 -4.04 -25.10
C PRO A 98 -3.72 -4.26 -25.74
N HIS A 99 -4.61 -4.92 -25.01
CA HIS A 99 -6.02 -5.09 -25.37
C HIS A 99 -6.89 -4.71 -24.18
N PHE A 100 -8.01 -4.02 -24.45
CA PHE A 100 -8.92 -3.51 -23.44
C PHE A 100 -10.29 -4.16 -23.62
N ASP A 101 -10.68 -4.99 -22.68
CA ASP A 101 -11.96 -5.69 -22.60
C ASP A 101 -12.73 -5.38 -21.30
N ALA A 102 -11.98 -4.95 -20.27
CA ALA A 102 -12.56 -4.60 -18.98
C ALA A 102 -13.51 -3.40 -19.09
N TRP A 103 -14.69 -3.54 -18.48
CA TRP A 103 -15.68 -2.48 -18.44
C TRP A 103 -15.19 -1.32 -17.58
N SER A 104 -14.58 -0.30 -18.20
CA SER A 104 -14.13 0.91 -17.49
C SER A 104 -13.98 2.09 -18.44
N VAL A 105 -14.46 3.26 -18.01
CA VAL A 105 -14.35 4.54 -18.73
C VAL A 105 -13.72 5.56 -17.80
N VAL A 106 -12.77 6.34 -18.30
CA VAL A 106 -12.06 7.36 -17.51
C VAL A 106 -12.67 8.73 -17.73
N TYR A 107 -13.06 9.38 -16.65
CA TYR A 107 -13.67 10.71 -16.64
C TYR A 107 -12.78 11.73 -15.93
N ASP A 108 -12.74 12.96 -16.44
CA ASP A 108 -12.15 14.12 -15.77
C ASP A 108 -13.14 15.30 -15.74
N LYS A 109 -12.73 16.45 -15.18
CA LYS A 109 -13.57 17.66 -15.06
C LYS A 109 -14.16 18.19 -16.39
N ARG A 110 -13.70 17.72 -17.56
CA ARG A 110 -14.25 18.10 -18.88
C ARG A 110 -15.36 17.16 -19.33
N SER A 111 -15.31 15.89 -18.93
CA SER A 111 -16.27 14.86 -19.28
C SER A 111 -17.20 14.47 -18.14
N ALA A 112 -16.92 14.91 -16.92
CA ALA A 112 -17.78 14.73 -15.75
C ALA A 112 -17.84 15.99 -14.89
N THR A 113 -18.98 16.19 -14.24
CA THR A 113 -19.13 17.13 -13.13
C THR A 113 -19.35 16.32 -11.87
N PHE A 114 -18.46 16.47 -10.91
CA PHE A 114 -18.49 15.72 -9.66
C PHE A 114 -19.07 16.61 -8.55
N HIS A 115 -20.13 16.14 -7.92
CA HIS A 115 -20.74 16.71 -6.73
C HIS A 115 -20.54 15.78 -5.54
N ARG A 116 -20.99 16.15 -4.33
CA ARG A 116 -20.83 15.32 -3.13
C ARG A 116 -21.90 14.24 -3.00
N ASP A 117 -23.04 14.43 -3.62
CA ASP A 117 -24.22 13.59 -3.61
C ASP A 117 -24.43 12.82 -4.92
N HIS A 118 -23.94 13.37 -6.04
CA HIS A 118 -24.15 12.80 -7.38
C HIS A 118 -22.97 13.09 -8.31
N VAL A 119 -23.00 12.47 -9.49
CA VAL A 119 -22.08 12.77 -10.60
C VAL A 119 -22.85 12.90 -11.90
N SER A 120 -22.50 13.91 -12.71
CA SER A 120 -23.01 14.06 -14.07
C SER A 120 -21.94 13.64 -15.07
N LEU A 121 -22.20 12.58 -15.84
CA LEU A 121 -21.26 11.95 -16.77
C LEU A 121 -21.64 12.22 -18.22
N SER A 122 -20.67 12.60 -19.06
CA SER A 122 -20.87 12.69 -20.51
C SER A 122 -20.99 11.28 -21.10
N THR A 123 -22.00 11.07 -21.93
CA THR A 123 -22.25 9.83 -22.68
C THR A 123 -22.39 10.11 -24.17
N VAL A 124 -22.60 9.08 -24.95
CA VAL A 124 -22.91 9.18 -26.41
C VAL A 124 -24.18 9.98 -26.66
N ASN A 125 -25.16 9.95 -25.77
CA ASN A 125 -26.45 10.62 -25.87
C ASN A 125 -26.64 11.78 -24.88
N GLY A 126 -25.57 12.59 -24.66
CA GLY A 126 -25.61 13.72 -23.75
C GLY A 126 -25.10 13.37 -22.37
N ARG A 127 -25.58 14.04 -21.33
CA ARG A 127 -25.14 13.84 -19.94
C ARG A 127 -26.16 13.00 -19.17
N VAL A 128 -25.63 12.16 -18.29
CA VAL A 128 -26.42 11.33 -17.36
C VAL A 128 -26.03 11.74 -15.94
N GLU A 129 -27.02 12.09 -15.14
CA GLU A 129 -26.85 12.30 -13.70
C GLU A 129 -27.10 10.99 -12.97
N CYS A 130 -26.19 10.65 -12.07
CA CYS A 130 -26.23 9.42 -11.28
C CYS A 130 -26.02 9.79 -9.81
N GLU A 131 -26.96 9.44 -8.95
CA GLU A 131 -26.83 9.66 -7.52
C GLU A 131 -25.83 8.66 -6.91
N TYR A 132 -25.18 9.05 -5.81
CA TYR A 132 -24.34 8.14 -5.05
C TYR A 132 -25.21 7.34 -4.08
N VAL A 133 -25.07 6.01 -4.08
CA VAL A 133 -25.66 5.17 -3.05
C VAL A 133 -24.76 5.27 -1.83
N LEU A 134 -25.16 6.11 -0.87
CA LEU A 134 -24.41 6.37 0.35
C LEU A 134 -24.90 5.46 1.48
N PRO A 135 -24.05 5.07 2.45
CA PRO A 135 -24.48 4.39 3.65
C PRO A 135 -25.27 5.35 4.56
N ASP A 136 -26.17 4.81 5.38
CA ASP A 136 -26.99 5.59 6.34
C ASP A 136 -26.10 6.39 7.31
N ASP A 137 -25.00 5.79 7.77
CA ASP A 137 -23.96 6.48 8.54
C ASP A 137 -22.61 6.35 7.81
N PRO A 138 -22.14 7.43 7.17
CA PRO A 138 -20.85 7.45 6.49
C PRO A 138 -19.65 7.65 7.43
N THR A 139 -19.87 7.90 8.73
CA THR A 139 -18.80 8.18 9.70
C THR A 139 -17.79 7.04 9.77
N GLY A 140 -16.50 7.35 9.69
CA GLY A 140 -15.42 6.35 9.71
C GLY A 140 -15.34 5.46 8.46
N THR A 141 -16.14 5.75 7.44
CA THR A 141 -16.04 5.07 6.14
C THR A 141 -15.21 5.90 5.17
N PRO A 142 -14.56 5.28 4.16
CA PRO A 142 -13.84 6.03 3.12
C PRO A 142 -14.74 7.02 2.35
N ILE A 143 -16.05 6.79 2.31
CA ILE A 143 -17.01 7.71 1.72
C ILE A 143 -17.11 8.97 2.56
N GLY A 144 -17.31 8.85 3.88
CA GLY A 144 -17.37 10.00 4.79
C GLY A 144 -16.04 10.75 4.88
N GLU A 145 -14.94 10.00 5.00
CA GLU A 145 -13.60 10.59 5.19
C GLU A 145 -13.09 11.34 3.95
N TYR A 146 -13.40 10.90 2.74
CA TYR A 146 -12.80 11.45 1.52
C TYR A 146 -13.80 11.99 0.52
N LEU A 147 -14.91 11.26 0.22
CA LEU A 147 -15.87 11.67 -0.81
C LEU A 147 -16.71 12.87 -0.35
N LEU A 148 -17.21 12.79 0.90
CA LEU A 148 -18.08 13.83 1.48
C LEU A 148 -17.31 14.96 2.15
N ASN A 149 -16.01 14.78 2.39
CA ASN A 149 -15.16 15.78 3.05
C ASN A 149 -14.72 16.88 2.07
N GLU A 150 -15.03 18.15 2.40
CA GLU A 150 -14.72 19.31 1.56
C GLU A 150 -13.22 19.61 1.43
N GLU A 151 -12.39 19.09 2.34
CA GLU A 151 -10.93 19.21 2.24
C GLU A 151 -10.35 18.44 1.05
N TYR A 152 -11.14 17.56 0.42
CA TYR A 152 -10.71 16.78 -0.73
C TYR A 152 -11.40 17.24 -2.01
N GLU A 153 -10.66 17.32 -3.10
CA GLU A 153 -11.17 17.60 -4.43
C GLU A 153 -11.18 16.36 -5.33
N PHE A 154 -12.17 16.29 -6.21
CA PHE A 154 -12.23 15.23 -7.21
C PHE A 154 -11.14 15.40 -8.25
N ARG A 155 -10.53 14.29 -8.60
CA ARG A 155 -9.58 14.16 -9.72
C ARG A 155 -10.15 13.23 -10.79
N MET A 156 -9.35 12.96 -11.81
CA MET A 156 -9.69 12.01 -12.87
C MET A 156 -10.11 10.67 -12.24
N SER A 157 -11.35 10.26 -12.46
CA SER A 157 -12.01 9.11 -11.85
C SER A 157 -12.36 8.06 -12.89
N THR A 158 -12.69 6.85 -12.47
CA THR A 158 -13.00 5.76 -13.39
C THR A 158 -14.37 5.18 -13.08
N LEU A 159 -15.24 5.15 -14.08
CA LEU A 159 -16.50 4.43 -14.01
C LEU A 159 -16.26 2.96 -14.35
N GLN A 160 -16.79 2.06 -13.55
CA GLN A 160 -16.75 0.61 -13.77
C GLN A 160 -18.14 0.01 -13.63
N TYR A 161 -18.40 -1.06 -14.37
CA TYR A 161 -19.58 -1.90 -14.22
C TYR A 161 -19.19 -3.27 -13.70
N ASP A 162 -19.82 -3.68 -12.61
CA ASP A 162 -19.63 -5.00 -12.02
C ASP A 162 -20.77 -5.91 -12.51
N ARG A 163 -20.40 -6.92 -13.30
CA ARG A 163 -21.35 -7.89 -13.87
C ARG A 163 -21.99 -8.80 -12.82
N SER A 164 -21.32 -8.97 -11.66
CA SER A 164 -21.84 -9.86 -10.61
C SER A 164 -22.93 -9.22 -9.80
N SER A 165 -22.87 -7.91 -9.60
CA SER A 165 -23.87 -7.11 -8.90
C SER A 165 -24.77 -6.30 -9.82
N GLU A 166 -24.55 -6.40 -11.15
CA GLU A 166 -25.26 -5.65 -12.19
C GLU A 166 -25.35 -4.15 -11.89
N ALA A 167 -24.25 -3.58 -11.38
CA ALA A 167 -24.22 -2.22 -10.87
C ALA A 167 -23.02 -1.42 -11.38
N PHE A 168 -23.22 -0.11 -11.51
CA PHE A 168 -22.18 0.84 -11.83
C PHE A 168 -21.51 1.36 -10.57
N TYR A 169 -20.18 1.50 -10.61
CA TYR A 169 -19.38 2.04 -9.54
C TYR A 169 -18.45 3.13 -10.06
N LEU A 170 -18.43 4.24 -9.34
CA LEU A 170 -17.41 5.27 -9.55
C LEU A 170 -16.24 5.02 -8.61
N HIS A 171 -15.05 4.84 -9.18
CA HIS A 171 -13.80 4.89 -8.46
C HIS A 171 -13.33 6.35 -8.43
N ALA A 172 -13.87 7.10 -7.48
CA ALA A 172 -13.59 8.52 -7.31
C ALA A 172 -12.18 8.71 -6.75
N ARG A 173 -11.32 9.42 -7.51
CA ARG A 173 -9.99 9.80 -7.03
C ARG A 173 -10.08 11.16 -6.34
N MET A 174 -9.76 11.16 -5.06
CA MET A 174 -9.82 12.31 -4.18
C MET A 174 -8.41 12.78 -3.83
N ARG A 175 -8.15 14.08 -3.94
CA ARG A 175 -6.88 14.69 -3.53
C ARG A 175 -7.16 15.72 -2.46
N ARG A 176 -6.43 15.67 -1.33
CA ARG A 176 -6.51 16.70 -0.29
C ARG A 176 -6.02 18.04 -0.85
N THR A 177 -6.78 19.08 -0.61
CA THR A 177 -6.48 20.48 -0.96
C THR A 177 -5.56 21.12 0.09
N THR A 178 -4.49 20.48 0.48
CA THR A 178 -3.48 21.14 1.33
C THR A 178 -2.53 21.93 0.46
N ASP A 179 -2.31 23.17 0.81
CA ASP A 179 -1.25 23.99 0.22
C ASP A 179 0.09 23.27 0.40
N GLU A 180 0.88 23.17 -0.67
CA GLU A 180 2.19 22.48 -0.67
C GLU A 180 3.15 23.05 0.40
N HIS A 181 2.83 24.20 1.02
CA HIS A 181 3.59 24.83 2.08
C HIS A 181 3.30 24.28 3.49
N GLU A 182 2.09 23.75 3.76
CA GLU A 182 1.77 23.24 5.10
C GLU A 182 2.39 21.89 5.42
N GLN A 183 2.60 21.01 4.42
CA GLN A 183 3.23 19.69 4.64
C GLN A 183 4.70 19.81 5.08
N SER A 184 5.42 20.82 4.60
CA SER A 184 6.80 21.08 5.02
C SER A 184 6.90 21.64 6.46
N THR A 185 5.84 22.29 6.94
CA THR A 185 5.84 22.97 8.24
C THR A 185 5.41 22.07 9.40
N ALA A 186 4.59 21.04 9.19
CA ALA A 186 4.13 20.15 10.25
C ALA A 186 5.29 19.29 10.81
N VAL A 187 6.11 18.72 9.95
CA VAL A 187 7.31 17.96 10.36
C VAL A 187 8.38 18.88 10.94
N SER A 188 8.50 20.12 10.43
CA SER A 188 9.45 21.12 10.95
C SER A 188 9.04 21.71 12.30
N ASN A 189 7.74 21.75 12.60
CA ASN A 189 7.19 22.26 13.86
C ASN A 189 7.07 21.20 14.96
N ALA A 190 7.33 19.91 14.66
CA ALA A 190 7.33 18.87 15.68
C ALA A 190 8.38 19.17 16.76
N LYS A 191 7.95 19.24 18.01
CA LYS A 191 8.81 19.51 19.17
C LYS A 191 9.95 18.51 19.29
N HIS A 192 9.76 17.28 18.79
CA HIS A 192 10.74 16.22 18.75
C HIS A 192 10.57 15.38 17.45
N ARG A 193 11.68 14.88 16.89
CA ARG A 193 11.68 13.88 15.82
C ARG A 193 11.77 12.50 16.45
N THR A 194 10.62 11.86 16.65
CA THR A 194 10.52 10.54 17.28
C THR A 194 10.44 9.45 16.21
N VAL A 195 11.29 8.42 16.33
CA VAL A 195 11.41 7.32 15.38
C VAL A 195 10.85 6.03 15.97
N LEU A 196 9.87 5.42 15.32
CA LEU A 196 9.43 4.05 15.57
C LEU A 196 10.24 3.09 14.69
N GLY A 197 10.90 2.10 15.29
CA GLY A 197 11.53 1.00 14.55
C GLY A 197 10.59 -0.20 14.45
N VAL A 198 10.55 -0.84 13.28
CA VAL A 198 9.71 -2.02 13.01
C VAL A 198 10.58 -3.13 12.43
N ASP A 199 10.65 -4.24 13.14
CA ASP A 199 11.27 -5.49 12.71
C ASP A 199 10.21 -6.42 12.11
N LEU A 200 10.48 -7.04 10.94
CA LEU A 200 9.55 -7.91 10.21
C LEU A 200 10.01 -9.36 10.27
N ASN A 201 9.08 -10.26 10.63
CA ASN A 201 9.39 -11.65 10.89
C ASN A 201 8.61 -12.60 9.99
N VAL A 202 9.24 -13.73 9.63
CA VAL A 202 8.68 -14.79 8.80
C VAL A 202 7.80 -15.77 9.58
N ASP A 203 7.83 -15.71 10.90
CA ASP A 203 7.13 -16.57 11.84
C ASP A 203 6.94 -15.85 13.19
N GLY A 204 6.05 -16.36 14.06
CA GLY A 204 5.60 -15.66 15.24
C GLY A 204 4.80 -14.40 14.88
N SER A 205 5.12 -13.29 15.52
CA SER A 205 4.51 -11.99 15.18
C SER A 205 5.05 -11.47 13.86
N LEU A 206 4.17 -11.00 12.97
CA LEU A 206 4.55 -10.48 11.66
C LEU A 206 5.46 -9.25 11.75
N ALA A 207 5.21 -8.38 12.73
CA ALA A 207 6.02 -7.21 13.00
C ALA A 207 6.19 -6.99 14.51
N VAL A 208 7.35 -6.48 14.91
CA VAL A 208 7.64 -6.07 16.29
C VAL A 208 8.16 -4.65 16.28
N THR A 209 7.55 -3.78 17.09
CA THR A 209 7.92 -2.36 17.16
C THR A 209 8.95 -2.07 18.25
N SER A 210 9.66 -0.97 18.14
CA SER A 210 10.61 -0.51 19.16
C SER A 210 9.94 -0.08 20.48
N THR A 211 8.63 0.10 20.48
CA THR A 211 7.77 0.35 21.63
C THR A 211 7.32 -0.95 22.32
N GLY A 212 7.59 -2.11 21.71
CA GLY A 212 7.29 -3.42 22.29
C GLY A 212 5.95 -4.00 21.85
N ALA A 213 5.27 -3.44 20.87
CA ALA A 213 4.07 -4.04 20.31
C ALA A 213 4.43 -5.20 19.37
N PHE A 214 3.74 -6.34 19.54
CA PHE A 214 3.84 -7.53 18.71
C PHE A 214 2.60 -7.61 17.84
N ILE A 215 2.77 -7.41 16.53
CA ILE A 215 1.70 -7.13 15.59
C ILE A 215 1.55 -8.26 14.57
N GLY A 216 0.31 -8.69 14.33
CA GLY A 216 -0.04 -9.74 13.37
C GLY A 216 0.47 -11.11 13.76
N ASN A 217 0.15 -12.12 12.94
CA ASN A 217 0.54 -13.52 13.17
C ASN A 217 1.08 -14.14 11.88
N ALA A 218 2.41 -14.19 11.73
CA ALA A 218 3.07 -14.77 10.56
C ALA A 218 2.89 -16.30 10.49
N ASP A 219 2.77 -16.99 11.64
CA ASP A 219 2.55 -18.43 11.66
C ASP A 219 1.17 -18.80 11.10
N GLU A 220 0.14 -18.05 11.43
CA GLU A 220 -1.20 -18.23 10.85
C GLU A 220 -1.20 -17.95 9.35
N MET A 221 -0.54 -16.89 8.91
CA MET A 221 -0.39 -16.59 7.49
C MET A 221 0.30 -17.74 6.74
N ASN A 222 1.36 -18.29 7.30
CA ASN A 222 2.07 -19.44 6.75
C ASN A 222 1.23 -20.73 6.76
N HIS A 223 0.46 -20.95 7.83
CA HIS A 223 -0.45 -22.10 7.91
C HIS A 223 -1.53 -22.03 6.86
N ARG A 224 -2.24 -20.93 6.76
CA ARG A 224 -3.29 -20.69 5.76
C ARG A 224 -2.78 -20.90 4.34
N ARG A 225 -1.64 -20.30 4.04
CA ARG A 225 -1.00 -20.48 2.73
C ARG A 225 -0.73 -21.95 2.40
N ARG A 226 -0.15 -22.71 3.33
CA ARG A 226 0.10 -24.13 3.13
C ARG A 226 -1.18 -24.93 2.86
N GLU A 227 -2.26 -24.62 3.55
CA GLU A 227 -3.58 -25.24 3.32
C GLU A 227 -4.13 -24.90 1.92
N PHE A 228 -3.98 -23.65 1.47
CA PHE A 228 -4.35 -23.25 0.11
C PHE A 228 -3.48 -23.97 -0.94
N GLU A 229 -2.16 -24.05 -0.75
CA GLU A 229 -1.24 -24.76 -1.66
C GLU A 229 -1.59 -26.25 -1.74
N LYS A 230 -1.88 -26.90 -0.62
CA LYS A 230 -2.30 -28.30 -0.55
C LYS A 230 -3.61 -28.55 -1.31
N THR A 231 -4.61 -27.72 -1.07
CA THR A 231 -5.92 -27.81 -1.72
C THR A 231 -5.80 -27.55 -3.23
N ARG A 232 -5.04 -26.53 -3.63
CA ARG A 232 -4.72 -26.24 -5.03
C ARG A 232 -4.04 -27.42 -5.72
N GLY A 233 -3.03 -28.02 -5.09
CA GLY A 233 -2.33 -29.19 -5.61
C GLY A 233 -3.28 -30.37 -5.84
N SER A 234 -4.19 -30.65 -4.91
CA SER A 234 -5.21 -31.69 -5.07
C SER A 234 -6.16 -31.40 -6.24
N MET A 235 -6.64 -30.16 -6.38
CA MET A 235 -7.51 -29.77 -7.50
C MET A 235 -6.80 -29.82 -8.85
N GLN A 236 -5.53 -29.44 -8.91
CA GLN A 236 -4.73 -29.52 -10.16
C GLN A 236 -4.61 -30.94 -10.67
N GLN A 237 -4.53 -31.92 -9.77
CA GLN A 237 -4.44 -33.34 -10.16
C GLN A 237 -5.72 -33.87 -10.84
N THR A 238 -6.88 -33.23 -10.60
CA THR A 238 -8.14 -33.66 -11.24
C THR A 238 -8.25 -33.24 -12.72
N GLY A 239 -7.53 -32.21 -13.17
CA GLY A 239 -7.40 -31.78 -14.56
C GLY A 239 -8.71 -31.31 -15.23
N THR A 240 -9.80 -31.07 -14.48
CA THR A 240 -11.09 -30.67 -15.04
C THR A 240 -11.25 -29.15 -15.13
N ARG A 241 -12.12 -28.68 -16.05
CA ARG A 241 -12.46 -27.24 -16.15
C ARG A 241 -13.08 -26.72 -14.85
N SER A 242 -13.89 -27.53 -14.17
CA SER A 242 -14.49 -27.17 -12.89
C SER A 242 -13.42 -26.96 -11.81
N ALA A 243 -12.41 -27.84 -11.76
CA ALA A 243 -11.27 -27.68 -10.86
C ALA A 243 -10.50 -26.38 -11.14
N HIS A 244 -10.29 -26.03 -12.42
CA HIS A 244 -9.63 -24.78 -12.80
C HIS A 244 -10.38 -23.55 -12.31
N LEU A 245 -11.71 -23.49 -12.50
CA LEU A 245 -12.55 -22.38 -12.01
C LEU A 245 -12.55 -22.30 -10.47
N SER A 246 -12.57 -23.45 -9.81
CA SER A 246 -12.48 -23.52 -8.34
C SER A 246 -11.13 -23.02 -7.83
N ILE A 247 -10.02 -23.32 -8.51
CA ILE A 247 -8.69 -22.80 -8.20
C ILE A 247 -8.66 -21.28 -8.31
N GLN A 248 -9.19 -20.71 -9.40
CA GLN A 248 -9.25 -19.23 -9.55
C GLN A 248 -10.03 -18.58 -8.40
N SER A 249 -11.21 -19.08 -8.07
CA SER A 249 -12.02 -18.56 -6.95
C SER A 249 -11.29 -18.67 -5.60
N MET A 250 -10.51 -19.74 -5.41
CA MET A 250 -9.74 -19.97 -4.21
C MET A 250 -8.54 -19.02 -4.13
N ASP A 251 -7.82 -18.79 -5.23
CA ASP A 251 -6.69 -17.85 -5.30
C ASP A 251 -7.13 -16.42 -4.99
N ASP A 252 -8.30 -15.98 -5.47
CA ASP A 252 -8.89 -14.69 -5.13
C ASP A 252 -9.22 -14.58 -3.64
N ARG A 253 -9.69 -15.68 -3.02
CA ARG A 253 -10.01 -15.71 -1.58
C ARG A 253 -8.75 -15.65 -0.72
N GLU A 254 -7.71 -16.43 -1.08
CA GLU A 254 -6.40 -16.37 -0.43
C GLU A 254 -5.83 -14.95 -0.49
N HIS A 255 -5.81 -14.37 -1.69
CA HIS A 255 -5.27 -13.04 -1.91
C HIS A 255 -6.01 -11.97 -1.09
N ARG A 256 -7.36 -12.01 -1.06
CA ARG A 256 -8.15 -11.05 -0.27
C ARG A 256 -7.88 -11.18 1.23
N TRP A 257 -7.80 -12.42 1.74
CA TRP A 257 -7.52 -12.66 3.15
C TRP A 257 -6.12 -12.15 3.54
N MET A 258 -5.09 -12.50 2.77
CA MET A 258 -3.72 -12.03 3.01
C MET A 258 -3.62 -10.50 2.97
N LYS A 259 -4.32 -9.89 2.03
CA LYS A 259 -4.39 -8.44 1.90
C LYS A 259 -5.03 -7.80 3.12
N ASP A 260 -6.12 -8.36 3.64
CA ASP A 260 -6.82 -7.87 4.83
C ASP A 260 -5.91 -7.95 6.07
N GLU A 261 -5.22 -9.07 6.30
CA GLU A 261 -4.26 -9.20 7.39
C GLU A 261 -3.13 -8.15 7.33
N LEU A 262 -2.58 -7.91 6.14
CA LEU A 262 -1.55 -6.88 5.96
C LEU A 262 -2.11 -5.45 6.19
N HIS A 263 -3.37 -5.20 5.83
CA HIS A 263 -4.03 -3.92 6.13
C HIS A 263 -4.25 -3.73 7.63
N ARG A 264 -4.66 -4.78 8.36
CA ARG A 264 -4.81 -4.73 9.82
C ARG A 264 -3.46 -4.48 10.49
N ALA A 265 -2.43 -5.24 10.12
CA ALA A 265 -1.08 -5.04 10.65
C ALA A 265 -0.55 -3.62 10.38
N SER A 266 -0.77 -3.08 9.18
CA SER A 266 -0.35 -1.72 8.85
C SER A 266 -1.10 -0.65 9.68
N ASN A 267 -2.39 -0.85 9.99
CA ASN A 267 -3.13 0.05 10.85
C ASN A 267 -2.56 0.03 12.29
N GLN A 268 -2.30 -1.15 12.83
CA GLN A 268 -1.71 -1.29 14.17
C GLN A 268 -0.35 -0.63 14.28
N ILE A 269 0.52 -0.74 13.25
CA ILE A 269 1.81 -0.04 13.22
C ILE A 269 1.62 1.49 13.24
N LEU A 270 0.63 2.00 12.51
CA LEU A 270 0.34 3.43 12.48
C LEU A 270 -0.29 3.94 13.77
N ASP A 271 -1.19 3.15 14.38
CA ASP A 271 -1.77 3.46 15.68
C ASP A 271 -0.66 3.55 16.74
N GLU A 272 0.27 2.59 16.74
CA GLU A 272 1.45 2.60 17.61
C GLU A 272 2.33 3.84 17.38
N ALA A 273 2.58 4.21 16.12
CA ALA A 273 3.33 5.41 15.79
C ALA A 273 2.64 6.70 16.26
N ARG A 274 1.33 6.78 16.08
CA ARG A 274 0.52 7.94 16.49
C ARG A 274 0.48 8.07 18.00
N ASP A 275 0.23 6.98 18.72
CA ASP A 275 0.09 6.97 20.18
C ASP A 275 1.40 7.35 20.89
N HIS A 276 2.55 7.11 20.23
CA HIS A 276 3.86 7.52 20.70
C HIS A 276 4.38 8.83 20.08
N GLY A 277 3.55 9.58 19.37
CA GLY A 277 3.92 10.85 18.75
C GLY A 277 5.09 10.75 17.77
N CYS A 278 5.16 9.64 17.02
CA CYS A 278 6.24 9.40 16.08
C CYS A 278 6.09 10.28 14.82
N THR A 279 7.20 10.83 14.37
CA THR A 279 7.31 11.55 13.09
C THR A 279 7.94 10.68 12.00
N HIS A 280 8.55 9.57 12.37
CA HIS A 280 9.20 8.65 11.44
C HIS A 280 8.93 7.20 11.82
N ILE A 281 8.76 6.35 10.80
CA ILE A 281 8.74 4.88 10.95
C ILE A 281 9.90 4.32 10.14
N ALA A 282 10.71 3.47 10.75
CA ALA A 282 11.87 2.83 10.13
C ALA A 282 11.66 1.32 10.00
N PHE A 283 11.85 0.79 8.79
CA PHE A 283 11.87 -0.64 8.49
C PHE A 283 13.28 -1.10 8.08
N GLU A 284 13.55 -2.40 8.16
CA GLU A 284 14.72 -2.95 7.48
C GLU A 284 14.51 -3.00 5.96
N ASN A 285 15.59 -2.74 5.20
CA ASN A 285 15.61 -2.98 3.78
C ASN A 285 15.84 -4.48 3.50
N LEU A 286 14.77 -5.18 3.20
CA LEU A 286 14.77 -6.63 2.95
C LEU A 286 14.72 -6.98 1.45
N THR A 287 15.12 -6.09 0.56
CA THR A 287 15.11 -6.33 -0.91
C THR A 287 15.96 -7.52 -1.34
N ASP A 288 17.06 -7.80 -0.64
CA ASP A 288 18.02 -8.87 -0.95
C ASP A 288 17.59 -10.26 -0.41
N ILE A 289 16.44 -10.35 0.27
CA ILE A 289 15.89 -11.65 0.73
C ILE A 289 15.59 -12.60 -0.45
N ARG A 290 15.38 -12.06 -1.66
CA ARG A 290 15.08 -12.84 -2.86
C ARG A 290 16.20 -13.80 -3.27
N ASP A 291 17.45 -13.48 -2.99
CA ASP A 291 18.62 -14.22 -3.50
C ASP A 291 18.99 -15.44 -2.63
N ARG A 292 18.35 -15.65 -1.50
CA ARG A 292 18.72 -16.67 -0.51
C ARG A 292 17.88 -17.95 -0.52
N GLY A 293 17.09 -18.24 -1.57
CA GLY A 293 16.46 -19.58 -1.85
C GLY A 293 14.95 -19.68 -1.65
N ALA A 294 14.35 -20.76 -2.22
CA ALA A 294 13.03 -21.40 -2.13
C ALA A 294 11.72 -20.57 -2.05
N HIS A 295 10.62 -21.16 -2.55
CA HIS A 295 9.27 -20.59 -2.72
C HIS A 295 8.69 -19.86 -1.47
N ALA A 296 8.97 -20.34 -0.26
CA ALA A 296 8.53 -19.69 0.99
C ALA A 296 9.07 -18.26 1.12
N LYS A 297 10.31 -18.01 0.71
CA LYS A 297 10.96 -16.70 0.81
C LYS A 297 10.38 -15.66 -0.16
N ARG A 298 9.84 -16.08 -1.31
CA ARG A 298 9.16 -15.18 -2.26
C ARG A 298 7.86 -14.60 -1.67
N PHE A 299 7.13 -15.42 -0.92
CA PHE A 299 5.91 -14.97 -0.26
C PHE A 299 6.22 -13.94 0.82
N HIS A 300 7.20 -14.22 1.69
CA HIS A 300 7.59 -13.26 2.74
C HIS A 300 8.11 -11.94 2.14
N ALA A 301 8.93 -12.01 1.09
CA ALA A 301 9.39 -10.81 0.39
C ALA A 301 8.22 -10.00 -0.21
N TRP A 302 7.19 -10.69 -0.72
CA TRP A 302 5.97 -10.04 -1.20
C TRP A 302 5.17 -9.43 -0.05
N ALA A 303 4.93 -10.17 1.04
CA ALA A 303 4.16 -9.71 2.19
C ALA A 303 4.82 -8.50 2.88
N PHE A 304 6.14 -8.55 3.08
CA PHE A 304 6.89 -7.45 3.69
C PHE A 304 6.88 -6.19 2.84
N ARG A 305 7.06 -6.35 1.52
CA ARG A 305 6.96 -5.23 0.60
C ARG A 305 5.57 -4.61 0.61
N ARG A 306 4.50 -5.44 0.62
CA ARG A 306 3.12 -4.96 0.68
C ARG A 306 2.80 -4.27 2.00
N LEU A 307 3.28 -4.83 3.12
CA LEU A 307 3.11 -4.20 4.42
C LEU A 307 3.81 -2.84 4.46
N TYR A 308 5.05 -2.75 3.98
CA TYR A 308 5.77 -1.48 3.84
C TYR A 308 4.98 -0.47 2.99
N GLU A 309 4.55 -0.86 1.78
CA GLU A 309 3.74 -0.01 0.89
C GLU A 309 2.43 0.46 1.57
N TYR A 310 1.80 -0.40 2.38
CA TYR A 310 0.57 -0.05 3.10
C TYR A 310 0.82 0.91 4.26
N VAL A 311 1.90 0.74 4.99
CA VAL A 311 2.30 1.70 6.03
C VAL A 311 2.69 3.03 5.40
N GLU A 312 3.53 3.04 4.37
CA GLU A 312 4.02 4.23 3.69
C GLU A 312 2.87 5.13 3.20
N TYR A 313 1.93 4.59 2.42
CA TYR A 313 0.85 5.43 1.89
C TYR A 313 -0.14 5.89 2.96
N LYS A 314 -0.31 5.14 4.06
CA LYS A 314 -1.19 5.55 5.16
C LYS A 314 -0.50 6.56 6.09
N ALA A 315 0.79 6.39 6.33
CA ALA A 315 1.61 7.29 7.14
C ALA A 315 1.65 8.71 6.56
N GLU A 316 1.60 8.85 5.22
CA GLU A 316 1.48 10.14 4.54
C GLU A 316 0.28 10.96 5.02
N MET A 317 -0.80 10.31 5.51
CA MET A 317 -1.98 10.99 6.06
C MET A 317 -1.75 11.58 7.46
N LEU A 318 -0.80 11.01 8.16
CA LEU A 318 -0.47 11.35 9.54
C LEU A 318 0.78 12.23 9.61
N ASP A 319 1.27 12.71 8.45
CA ASP A 319 2.53 13.44 8.32
C ASP A 319 3.73 12.67 8.94
N ILE A 320 3.70 11.34 8.84
CA ILE A 320 4.76 10.45 9.30
C ILE A 320 5.59 9.99 8.10
N GLU A 321 6.90 10.20 8.15
CA GLU A 321 7.83 9.73 7.13
C GLU A 321 8.18 8.25 7.35
N VAL A 322 8.18 7.46 6.27
CA VAL A 322 8.50 6.03 6.33
C VAL A 322 9.74 5.75 5.50
N GLU A 323 10.75 5.15 6.13
CA GLU A 323 12.02 4.89 5.48
C GLU A 323 12.56 3.49 5.79
N GLN A 324 13.47 3.04 4.91
CA GLN A 324 14.18 1.78 5.09
C GLN A 324 15.62 2.03 5.52
N VAL A 325 16.11 1.21 6.46
CA VAL A 325 17.50 1.22 6.92
C VAL A 325 18.21 -0.09 6.55
N SER A 326 19.54 -0.05 6.47
CA SER A 326 20.35 -1.25 6.20
C SER A 326 20.11 -2.34 7.25
N PRO A 327 19.89 -3.61 6.87
CA PRO A 327 19.66 -4.73 7.82
C PRO A 327 20.94 -5.19 8.54
N ALA A 328 22.12 -4.69 8.16
CA ALA A 328 23.37 -5.17 8.72
C ALA A 328 23.42 -5.05 10.24
N TYR A 329 23.62 -6.17 10.95
CA TYR A 329 23.82 -6.27 12.39
C TYR A 329 22.64 -5.83 13.28
N THR A 330 21.45 -5.56 12.79
CA THR A 330 20.30 -5.17 13.62
C THR A 330 19.93 -6.24 14.64
N SER A 331 19.98 -7.51 14.26
CA SER A 331 19.69 -8.66 15.13
C SER A 331 20.84 -9.08 16.05
N GLN A 332 22.09 -8.65 15.77
CA GLN A 332 23.29 -9.06 16.54
C GLN A 332 23.78 -7.99 17.50
N ARG A 333 23.40 -6.74 17.29
CA ARG A 333 23.81 -5.59 18.08
C ARG A 333 22.97 -5.48 19.34
N CYS A 334 23.63 -5.27 20.50
CA CYS A 334 22.95 -4.95 21.73
C CYS A 334 22.33 -3.53 21.65
N SER A 335 21.03 -3.45 21.84
CA SER A 335 20.33 -2.16 21.86
C SER A 335 20.68 -1.31 23.11
N LYS A 336 21.25 -1.89 24.16
CA LYS A 336 21.68 -1.16 25.36
C LYS A 336 23.10 -0.58 25.24
N CYS A 337 24.11 -1.44 25.04
CA CYS A 337 25.50 -1.02 25.04
C CYS A 337 26.17 -0.91 23.68
N GLY A 338 25.48 -1.30 22.61
CA GLY A 338 26.00 -1.22 21.25
C GLY A 338 26.98 -2.31 20.85
N PHE A 339 27.33 -3.23 21.73
CA PHE A 339 28.23 -4.35 21.43
C PHE A 339 27.57 -5.28 20.39
N THR A 340 28.35 -5.64 19.37
CA THR A 340 27.85 -6.47 18.25
C THR A 340 28.62 -7.78 18.23
N HIS A 341 27.92 -8.90 18.35
CA HIS A 341 28.50 -10.23 18.28
C HIS A 341 27.42 -11.23 17.85
N GLU A 342 27.76 -12.21 17.00
CA GLU A 342 26.81 -13.20 16.49
C GLU A 342 26.15 -14.03 17.59
N THR A 343 26.89 -14.37 18.66
CA THR A 343 26.40 -15.15 19.79
C THR A 343 25.49 -14.37 20.73
N ASN A 344 25.28 -13.07 20.54
CA ASN A 344 24.32 -12.30 21.32
C ASN A 344 22.89 -12.80 21.11
N ARG A 345 22.57 -13.26 19.88
CA ARG A 345 21.27 -13.90 19.58
C ARG A 345 21.35 -15.38 19.93
N ARG A 346 20.87 -15.77 21.10
CA ARG A 346 20.92 -17.15 21.63
C ARG A 346 19.97 -18.08 20.92
N SER A 347 18.80 -17.57 20.59
CA SER A 347 17.78 -18.29 19.85
C SER A 347 16.99 -17.31 18.96
N LYS A 348 15.94 -17.81 18.35
CA LYS A 348 15.03 -17.00 17.58
C LYS A 348 14.37 -15.88 18.41
N HIS A 349 14.02 -16.17 19.65
CA HIS A 349 13.28 -15.25 20.53
C HIS A 349 14.14 -14.66 21.66
N GLN A 350 15.36 -15.17 21.88
CA GLN A 350 16.19 -14.75 23.00
C GLN A 350 17.46 -14.05 22.53
N PHE A 351 17.66 -12.85 23.05
CA PHE A 351 18.88 -12.05 22.92
C PHE A 351 19.54 -11.86 24.30
N VAL A 352 20.83 -12.17 24.39
CA VAL A 352 21.64 -11.96 25.59
C VAL A 352 22.98 -11.35 25.20
N CYS A 353 23.25 -10.14 25.63
CA CYS A 353 24.49 -9.45 25.30
C CYS A 353 25.69 -10.07 26.02
N GLN A 354 26.74 -10.48 25.31
CA GLN A 354 27.95 -11.05 25.87
C GLN A 354 28.79 -10.04 26.70
N LYS A 355 28.56 -8.73 26.49
CA LYS A 355 29.33 -7.69 27.14
C LYS A 355 28.65 -7.14 28.39
N CYS A 356 27.37 -6.89 28.36
CA CYS A 356 26.66 -6.23 29.45
C CYS A 356 25.49 -7.05 30.02
N GLU A 357 25.40 -8.33 29.61
CA GLU A 357 24.40 -9.30 30.07
C GLU A 357 22.93 -8.86 29.90
N TYR A 358 22.70 -7.82 29.10
CA TYR A 358 21.37 -7.35 28.81
C TYR A 358 20.58 -8.41 28.05
N GLU A 359 19.45 -8.84 28.61
CA GLU A 359 18.58 -9.87 28.08
C GLU A 359 17.21 -9.30 27.68
N LEU A 360 16.69 -9.69 26.51
CA LEU A 360 15.34 -9.38 26.07
C LEU A 360 14.95 -10.23 24.84
N ASN A 361 13.71 -10.06 24.38
CA ASN A 361 13.26 -10.67 23.14
C ASN A 361 14.13 -10.19 21.95
N ALA A 362 14.52 -11.13 21.07
CA ALA A 362 15.47 -10.84 19.98
C ALA A 362 14.89 -9.88 18.93
N ASP A 363 13.61 -10.01 18.60
CA ASP A 363 12.95 -9.19 17.58
C ASP A 363 12.68 -7.78 18.13
N TYR A 364 12.36 -7.67 19.43
CA TYR A 364 12.28 -6.39 20.12
C TYR A 364 13.65 -5.68 20.20
N ASN A 365 14.75 -6.42 20.44
CA ASN A 365 16.10 -5.85 20.34
C ASN A 365 16.40 -5.34 18.93
N ALA A 366 15.98 -6.08 17.89
CA ALA A 366 16.17 -5.70 16.50
C ALA A 366 15.41 -4.42 16.16
N SER A 367 14.13 -4.32 16.52
CA SER A 367 13.32 -3.13 16.28
C SER A 367 13.89 -1.86 16.93
N LYS A 368 14.44 -1.96 18.15
CA LYS A 368 15.17 -0.87 18.83
C LYS A 368 16.42 -0.46 18.05
N ASN A 369 17.15 -1.41 17.48
CA ASN A 369 18.34 -1.11 16.67
C ASN A 369 17.97 -0.47 15.32
N ILE A 370 16.84 -0.85 14.72
CA ILE A 370 16.29 -0.24 13.50
C ILE A 370 15.99 1.25 13.77
N ALA A 371 15.24 1.55 14.84
CA ALA A 371 14.96 2.93 15.24
C ALA A 371 16.25 3.77 15.42
N ARG A 372 17.24 3.20 16.12
CA ARG A 372 18.52 3.88 16.35
C ARG A 372 19.34 4.10 15.09
N LYS A 373 19.29 3.19 14.14
CA LYS A 373 19.95 3.39 12.83
C LYS A 373 19.36 4.56 12.07
N MET A 374 18.03 4.64 12.03
CA MET A 374 17.34 5.77 11.40
C MET A 374 17.68 7.07 12.12
N LEU A 375 17.63 7.07 13.45
CA LEU A 375 17.99 8.24 14.24
C LEU A 375 19.42 8.74 13.93
N LYS A 376 20.39 7.82 13.82
CA LYS A 376 21.76 8.17 13.42
C LYS A 376 21.83 8.77 12.02
N ARG A 377 21.06 8.23 11.06
CA ARG A 377 21.01 8.76 9.71
C ARG A 377 20.43 10.17 9.67
N LEU A 378 19.39 10.42 10.43
CA LEU A 378 18.80 11.76 10.61
C LEU A 378 19.81 12.76 11.22
N HIS A 379 20.71 12.31 12.09
CA HIS A 379 21.78 13.16 12.67
C HIS A 379 22.90 13.45 11.66
N SER A 380 23.29 12.47 10.85
CA SER A 380 24.40 12.62 9.90
C SER A 380 24.03 13.43 8.63
N GLY A 381 22.75 13.48 8.29
CA GLY A 381 22.26 14.25 7.11
C GLY A 381 22.12 15.76 7.35
N GLN A 382 22.31 16.25 8.56
CA GLN A 382 22.19 17.66 8.92
C GLN A 382 23.48 18.18 9.58
N MET A 383 24.50 18.40 8.80
CA MET A 383 25.56 19.35 9.13
C MET A 383 25.26 20.75 8.58
N SER A 384 24.02 21.20 8.60
CA SER A 384 23.62 22.58 8.31
C SER A 384 22.92 23.17 9.54
N SER A 385 23.30 24.36 9.84
CA SER A 385 23.11 25.28 10.95
C SER A 385 21.65 25.61 11.39
N ASP A 386 20.69 24.75 11.22
CA ASP A 386 19.36 24.96 11.74
C ASP A 386 19.18 24.24 13.07
N GLY A 387 18.77 24.99 14.11
CA GLY A 387 18.43 24.50 15.44
C GLY A 387 17.27 23.51 15.39
N GLY A 388 17.54 22.29 14.86
CA GLY A 388 16.57 21.24 14.67
C GLY A 388 16.04 20.70 15.99
N ALA A 389 14.74 20.36 16.02
CA ALA A 389 14.10 19.74 17.17
C ALA A 389 14.87 18.51 17.67
N PRO A 390 14.94 18.27 19.00
CA PRO A 390 15.60 17.10 19.57
C PRO A 390 15.02 15.81 18.95
N ARG A 391 15.88 14.82 18.76
CA ARG A 391 15.57 13.55 18.08
C ARG A 391 15.65 12.39 19.05
N GLN A 392 14.65 11.53 19.05
CA GLN A 392 14.57 10.40 19.97
C GLN A 392 13.99 9.15 19.27
N CYS A 393 14.24 7.97 19.86
CA CYS A 393 13.54 6.76 19.48
C CYS A 393 12.27 6.62 20.33
N ALA A 394 11.19 6.18 19.72
CA ALA A 394 10.03 5.68 20.44
C ALA A 394 10.43 4.36 21.11
N LEU A 395 10.63 4.40 22.39
CA LEU A 395 10.98 3.27 23.21
C LEU A 395 10.01 3.23 24.39
N THR A 396 9.58 2.04 24.77
CA THR A 396 8.78 1.85 25.96
C THR A 396 9.54 0.99 26.94
N SER A 397 9.46 1.32 28.22
CA SER A 397 9.91 0.44 29.31
C SER A 397 8.75 -0.44 29.73
N GLY A 398 8.96 -1.74 29.83
CA GLY A 398 7.92 -2.68 30.24
C GLY A 398 8.44 -4.10 30.38
N THR A 399 7.55 -4.99 30.77
CA THR A 399 7.81 -6.41 30.97
C THR A 399 7.15 -7.22 29.86
N LEU A 400 7.85 -8.21 29.28
CA LEU A 400 7.24 -9.23 28.43
C LEU A 400 6.77 -10.39 29.32
N ASN A 401 5.51 -10.80 29.19
CA ASN A 401 5.05 -12.04 29.80
C ASN A 401 5.54 -13.27 28.99
N LEU A 402 5.32 -14.46 29.55
CA LEU A 402 5.75 -15.73 28.93
C LEU A 402 5.11 -15.98 27.54
N ASN A 403 4.00 -15.31 27.23
CA ASN A 403 3.28 -15.41 25.95
C ASN A 403 3.79 -14.37 24.92
N GLY A 404 4.79 -13.56 25.28
CA GLY A 404 5.30 -12.50 24.41
C GLY A 404 4.48 -11.22 24.44
N GLU A 405 3.48 -11.09 25.31
CA GLU A 405 2.70 -9.86 25.46
C GLU A 405 3.51 -8.83 26.26
N PHE A 406 3.56 -7.63 25.71
CA PHE A 406 4.26 -6.51 26.33
C PHE A 406 3.34 -5.82 27.33
N ILE A 407 3.79 -5.70 28.56
CA ILE A 407 3.10 -4.95 29.63
C ILE A 407 3.94 -3.70 29.90
N ALA A 408 3.43 -2.54 29.46
CA ALA A 408 4.06 -1.26 29.75
C ALA A 408 4.17 -1.04 31.26
N SER A 409 5.32 -0.60 31.75
CA SER A 409 5.43 -0.13 33.13
C SER A 409 4.69 1.20 33.24
N VAL A 410 3.66 1.23 34.06
CA VAL A 410 2.99 2.46 34.50
C VAL A 410 3.89 3.10 35.53
N ASP A 411 4.88 3.87 35.11
CA ASP A 411 5.61 4.74 36.04
C ASP A 411 5.55 6.19 35.58
N SER A 412 4.78 6.86 36.38
CA SER A 412 4.78 8.30 36.59
C SER A 412 6.15 8.76 37.09
N THR A 413 6.63 9.82 36.50
CA THR A 413 7.63 10.74 37.06
C THR A 413 8.97 10.14 37.52
N ALA A 414 9.96 10.19 36.65
CA ALA A 414 11.32 10.52 37.11
C ALA A 414 12.13 11.03 35.93
N GLU A 415 12.63 12.19 36.08
CA GLU A 415 13.84 12.66 35.43
C GLU A 415 14.97 11.64 35.69
N GLY A 416 15.67 11.21 34.63
CA GLY A 416 16.94 10.51 34.78
C GLY A 416 16.86 9.01 34.52
N GLU A 417 17.66 8.60 33.55
CA GLU A 417 18.06 7.24 33.22
C GLU A 417 16.92 6.28 32.83
N SER A 418 16.62 6.28 31.55
CA SER A 418 15.87 5.23 30.88
C SER A 418 16.50 3.86 31.21
N THR A 419 15.91 3.15 32.15
CA THR A 419 16.19 1.72 32.34
C THR A 419 15.52 0.97 31.17
N ASP A 420 16.24 0.82 30.09
CA ASP A 420 15.91 0.12 28.86
C ASP A 420 15.73 -1.42 29.04
N LYS A 421 15.26 -1.87 30.19
CA LYS A 421 15.04 -3.29 30.47
C LYS A 421 13.56 -3.63 30.51
N PRO A 422 13.03 -4.34 29.50
CA PRO A 422 11.93 -5.25 29.81
C PRO A 422 12.49 -6.40 30.68
N THR A 423 12.03 -6.48 31.91
CA THR A 423 12.29 -7.64 32.76
C THR A 423 11.29 -8.74 32.40
N THR A 424 11.78 -9.94 32.14
CA THR A 424 10.93 -11.13 32.09
C THR A 424 10.54 -11.49 33.53
N SER A 425 9.26 -11.29 33.89
CA SER A 425 8.75 -11.85 35.14
C SER A 425 8.47 -13.34 34.92
N VAL A 426 9.24 -14.18 35.53
CA VAL A 426 8.89 -15.60 35.69
C VAL A 426 7.79 -15.65 36.73
N VAL A 427 6.56 -15.87 36.30
CA VAL A 427 5.48 -16.26 37.20
C VAL A 427 5.74 -17.73 37.55
N GLY A 428 6.36 -17.96 38.71
CA GLY A 428 6.41 -19.29 39.30
C GLY A 428 5.01 -19.79 39.63
N ASN A 429 4.79 -21.09 39.46
CA ASN A 429 3.59 -21.82 39.80
C ASN A 429 2.96 -21.45 41.15
#